data_712c2cdf91be05c45e58d027dab10f35
#
_entry.id   712c2cdf91be05c45e58d027dab10f35
#
_cell.length_a   1.000
_cell.length_b   1.000
_cell.length_c   1.000
_cell.angle_alpha   90.00
_cell.angle_beta   90.00
_cell.angle_gamma   90.00
#
_symmetry.space_group_name_H-M   'P 1'
#
loop_
_entity.id
_entity.type
_entity.pdbx_description
1 polymer ?
#
loop_
_entity_poly.entity_id
_entity_poly.type
_entity_poly.pdbx_seq_one_letter_code
_entity_poly.pdbx_strand_id
1 'polypeptide(L)'
;YLVEKIERPMTSYIYEWDKSFSLEHIRQEYPVYGTTDYRYPAIELLQKNGSRISEFKYTGYEITMGKPKLQGLPAIYAESEEEAVTLRIYLRDSLTGIILELLYTIFSEYGAIARSVCIKNAGKMPVHLLTAMSLSLDLPDKDYIWMQLSGAWARERHVKMRTLEQGITAIDSMRGHSSHEQNPFMVLKRKNTDEVMGEAIGFSFIYSGNFRIQAEVDTHDITRITVGINPDGFDWELKPGENFQTPEAVMVYSDNGLNEMSQTFHKLYAKRLVRGYWRDRSR
;
A
#
# COMPACT_ATOMS: atom_id res chain seq x y z
N TYR A 1 -15.35 3.39 -5.66
CA TYR A 1 -14.53 2.26 -5.49
C TYR A 1 -15.03 1.15 -6.39
N LEU A 2 -14.21 0.33 -6.97
CA LEU A 2 -14.49 -0.76 -7.92
C LEU A 2 -15.49 -1.83 -7.41
N VAL A 3 -16.11 -1.62 -6.26
CA VAL A 3 -16.92 -2.62 -5.56
C VAL A 3 -18.29 -2.83 -6.21
N GLU A 4 -18.85 -1.84 -6.88
CA GLU A 4 -20.24 -1.96 -7.43
C GLU A 4 -20.34 -2.78 -8.71
N LYS A 5 -19.26 -3.10 -9.38
CA LYS A 5 -19.26 -3.87 -10.64
C LYS A 5 -18.62 -5.24 -10.56
N ILE A 6 -18.10 -5.63 -9.43
CA ILE A 6 -17.55 -6.96 -9.27
C ILE A 6 -18.69 -7.89 -8.84
N GLU A 7 -19.53 -8.23 -9.80
CA GLU A 7 -20.49 -9.34 -9.72
C GLU A 7 -19.81 -10.71 -9.74
N ARG A 8 -18.52 -10.81 -9.55
CA ARG A 8 -17.94 -12.08 -9.14
C ARG A 8 -18.06 -12.13 -7.64
N PRO A 9 -19.01 -12.86 -7.12
CA PRO A 9 -19.08 -13.01 -5.70
C PRO A 9 -17.89 -13.85 -5.26
N MET A 10 -16.80 -13.21 -4.91
CA MET A 10 -15.78 -13.84 -4.09
C MET A 10 -16.41 -14.52 -2.88
N THR A 11 -17.52 -13.94 -2.43
CA THR A 11 -18.43 -14.54 -1.45
C THR A 11 -19.17 -15.79 -1.96
N SER A 12 -19.22 -16.07 -3.26
CA SER A 12 -19.92 -17.29 -3.76
C SER A 12 -19.20 -18.59 -3.43
N TYR A 13 -17.94 -18.50 -3.02
CA TYR A 13 -17.19 -19.65 -2.51
C TYR A 13 -17.39 -19.88 -1.02
N ILE A 14 -17.95 -18.89 -0.31
CA ILE A 14 -18.18 -18.96 1.13
C ILE A 14 -19.67 -19.20 1.31
N TYR A 15 -20.03 -20.46 1.38
CA TYR A 15 -21.37 -20.84 1.75
C TYR A 15 -21.51 -20.77 3.27
N GLU A 16 -22.63 -20.27 3.78
CA GLU A 16 -22.93 -20.21 5.23
C GLU A 16 -22.79 -21.56 5.93
N TRP A 17 -22.91 -22.64 5.19
CA TRP A 17 -22.78 -24.02 5.71
C TRP A 17 -21.36 -24.57 5.61
N ASP A 18 -20.41 -23.88 4.94
CA ASP A 18 -19.03 -24.35 4.85
C ASP A 18 -18.29 -23.98 6.16
N LYS A 19 -18.12 -24.97 7.02
CA LYS A 19 -17.38 -24.84 8.28
C LYS A 19 -15.85 -24.83 8.11
N SER A 20 -15.36 -25.08 6.90
CA SER A 20 -13.94 -25.02 6.57
C SER A 20 -13.51 -23.63 6.08
N PHE A 21 -14.31 -22.62 6.35
CA PHE A 21 -14.05 -21.24 5.97
C PHE A 21 -12.61 -20.77 6.28
N SER A 22 -11.96 -20.19 5.30
CA SER A 22 -10.64 -19.57 5.41
C SER A 22 -10.69 -18.12 4.90
N LEU A 23 -9.98 -17.21 5.56
CA LEU A 23 -9.88 -15.81 5.13
C LEU A 23 -9.05 -15.64 3.86
N GLU A 24 -8.29 -16.62 3.43
CA GLU A 24 -7.53 -16.57 2.18
C GLU A 24 -8.40 -16.46 0.92
N HIS A 25 -9.69 -16.82 1.02
CA HIS A 25 -10.65 -16.66 -0.08
C HIS A 25 -11.30 -15.28 -0.12
N ILE A 26 -11.01 -14.41 0.85
CA ILE A 26 -11.63 -13.09 0.98
C ILE A 26 -10.59 -12.01 0.71
N ARG A 27 -11.01 -10.97 -0.02
CA ARG A 27 -10.22 -9.75 -0.13
C ARG A 27 -10.25 -9.01 1.20
N GLN A 28 -9.07 -8.67 1.69
CA GLN A 28 -8.91 -7.99 2.97
C GLN A 28 -8.34 -6.59 2.77
N GLU A 29 -8.75 -5.66 3.60
CA GLU A 29 -8.29 -4.27 3.54
C GLU A 29 -6.88 -4.11 4.11
N TYR A 30 -6.60 -4.73 5.25
CA TYR A 30 -5.30 -4.67 5.91
C TYR A 30 -5.03 -6.00 6.63
N PRO A 31 -4.57 -7.02 5.89
CA PRO A 31 -4.44 -8.38 6.39
C PRO A 31 -3.36 -8.50 7.46
N VAL A 32 -3.60 -9.37 8.42
CA VAL A 32 -2.72 -9.64 9.55
C VAL A 32 -2.17 -11.06 9.50
N TYR A 33 -1.04 -11.28 10.16
CA TYR A 33 -0.49 -12.62 10.33
C TYR A 33 -1.32 -13.42 11.34
N GLY A 34 -1.49 -14.72 11.06
CA GLY A 34 -2.03 -15.68 12.03
C GLY A 34 -3.55 -15.83 12.07
N THR A 35 -4.25 -15.32 11.03
CA THR A 35 -5.71 -15.43 10.89
C THR A 35 -6.04 -16.33 9.74
N THR A 36 -6.10 -17.43 9.52
CA THR A 36 -6.48 -18.28 8.35
C THR A 36 -6.26 -17.67 6.95
N ASP A 37 -5.67 -16.49 6.86
CA ASP A 37 -5.10 -15.92 5.63
C ASP A 37 -3.59 -16.18 5.63
N TYR A 38 -3.13 -17.00 4.70
CA TYR A 38 -1.73 -17.41 4.61
C TYR A 38 -0.94 -16.61 3.58
N ARG A 39 -1.59 -15.65 2.92
CA ARG A 39 -0.94 -14.68 2.04
C ARG A 39 -0.14 -13.68 2.86
N TYR A 40 0.76 -12.97 2.21
CA TYR A 40 1.65 -12.01 2.86
C TYR A 40 0.85 -10.94 3.64
N PRO A 41 1.13 -10.73 4.94
CA PRO A 41 0.38 -9.79 5.77
C PRO A 41 0.81 -8.34 5.52
N ALA A 42 -0.12 -7.40 5.73
CA ALA A 42 0.19 -5.97 5.76
C ALA A 42 0.81 -5.53 7.08
N ILE A 43 0.52 -6.25 8.17
CA ILE A 43 1.09 -6.02 9.49
C ILE A 43 1.41 -7.34 10.18
N GLU A 44 2.55 -7.39 10.84
CA GLU A 44 2.95 -8.49 11.72
C GLU A 44 3.52 -7.92 13.01
N LEU A 45 2.94 -8.36 14.13
CA LEU A 45 3.32 -7.97 15.48
C LEU A 45 3.97 -9.16 16.19
N LEU A 46 5.10 -8.93 16.88
CA LEU A 46 5.66 -9.90 17.81
C LEU A 46 5.38 -9.43 19.25
N GLN A 47 4.62 -10.22 19.97
CA GLN A 47 4.29 -9.99 21.36
C GLN A 47 5.39 -10.54 22.29
N LYS A 48 5.46 -10.06 23.53
CA LYS A 48 6.47 -10.48 24.53
C LYS A 48 6.52 -12.00 24.79
N ASN A 49 5.39 -12.68 24.62
CA ASN A 49 5.29 -14.15 24.77
C ASN A 49 5.71 -14.93 23.52
N GLY A 50 6.18 -14.26 22.48
CA GLY A 50 6.58 -14.86 21.20
C GLY A 50 5.41 -15.04 20.21
N SER A 51 4.16 -14.75 20.60
CA SER A 51 3.01 -14.82 19.70
C SER A 51 3.09 -13.72 18.63
N ARG A 52 2.72 -14.09 17.40
CA ARG A 52 2.57 -13.16 16.27
C ARG A 52 1.11 -12.99 15.84
N ILE A 53 0.18 -13.66 16.53
CA ILE A 53 -1.24 -13.63 16.20
C ILE A 53 -1.83 -12.31 16.68
N SER A 54 -2.57 -11.63 15.81
CA SER A 54 -3.34 -10.44 16.12
C SER A 54 -4.70 -10.49 15.40
N GLU A 55 -5.72 -9.84 15.99
CA GLU A 55 -7.05 -9.77 15.43
C GLU A 55 -7.58 -8.34 15.52
N PHE A 56 -7.53 -7.63 14.40
CA PHE A 56 -8.01 -6.26 14.32
C PHE A 56 -9.49 -6.20 13.94
N LYS A 57 -10.30 -5.61 14.79
CA LYS A 57 -11.73 -5.36 14.56
C LYS A 57 -11.96 -3.89 14.25
N TYR A 58 -12.81 -3.64 13.27
CA TYR A 58 -13.27 -2.29 12.95
C TYR A 58 -13.98 -1.65 14.15
N THR A 59 -13.61 -0.41 14.46
CA THR A 59 -14.19 0.35 15.57
C THR A 59 -14.85 1.66 15.17
N GLY A 60 -14.61 2.14 13.95
CA GLY A 60 -15.20 3.37 13.44
C GLY A 60 -14.41 4.00 12.32
N TYR A 61 -14.91 5.11 11.80
CA TYR A 61 -14.21 5.91 10.80
C TYR A 61 -14.46 7.41 11.02
N GLU A 62 -13.61 8.22 10.40
CA GLU A 62 -13.74 9.67 10.34
C GLU A 62 -13.44 10.15 8.92
N ILE A 63 -14.16 11.17 8.45
CA ILE A 63 -13.88 11.85 7.19
C ILE A 63 -13.57 13.30 7.49
N THR A 64 -12.42 13.78 7.03
CA THR A 64 -11.98 15.16 7.20
C THR A 64 -11.59 15.79 5.87
N MET A 65 -11.80 17.08 5.75
CA MET A 65 -11.27 17.84 4.62
C MET A 65 -9.76 18.03 4.78
N GLY A 66 -9.08 18.14 3.64
CA GLY A 66 -7.62 18.27 3.62
C GLY A 66 -6.84 16.98 3.87
N LYS A 67 -5.54 17.14 4.02
CA LYS A 67 -4.60 16.04 4.25
C LYS A 67 -3.79 16.25 5.52
N PRO A 68 -3.79 15.32 6.48
CA PRO A 68 -2.95 15.41 7.66
C PRO A 68 -1.46 15.33 7.29
N LYS A 69 -0.62 16.08 8.00
CA LYS A 69 0.84 16.02 7.83
C LYS A 69 1.39 14.74 8.44
N LEU A 70 2.24 14.04 7.71
CA LEU A 70 3.06 12.96 8.25
C LEU A 70 4.33 13.59 8.86
N GLN A 71 4.45 13.54 10.18
CA GLN A 71 5.59 14.14 10.88
C GLN A 71 6.88 13.36 10.62
N GLY A 72 7.93 14.07 10.20
CA GLY A 72 9.24 13.48 9.96
C GLY A 72 9.39 12.63 8.71
N LEU A 73 8.34 12.51 7.90
CA LEU A 73 8.32 11.70 6.67
C LEU A 73 8.00 12.55 5.45
N PRO A 74 8.61 12.25 4.28
CA PRO A 74 8.19 12.84 3.02
C PRO A 74 6.76 12.38 2.69
N ALA A 75 5.94 13.31 2.19
CA ALA A 75 4.57 13.03 1.80
C ALA A 75 4.08 14.09 0.81
N ILE A 76 3.14 13.72 -0.05
CA ILE A 76 2.38 14.73 -0.79
C ILE A 76 1.56 15.56 0.19
N TYR A 77 1.24 16.80 -0.18
CA TYR A 77 0.56 17.75 0.70
C TYR A 77 -0.58 18.47 -0.03
N ALA A 78 -1.58 18.89 0.72
CA ALA A 78 -2.60 19.84 0.27
C ALA A 78 -2.23 21.26 0.71
N GLU A 79 -2.48 22.26 -0.13
CA GLU A 79 -2.29 23.68 0.20
C GLU A 79 -3.54 24.27 0.85
N SER A 80 -4.71 23.73 0.51
CA SER A 80 -5.99 24.07 1.15
C SER A 80 -6.75 22.80 1.57
N GLU A 81 -7.73 22.95 2.44
CA GLU A 81 -8.56 21.82 2.89
C GLU A 81 -9.45 21.26 1.76
N GLU A 82 -9.76 22.06 0.73
CA GLU A 82 -10.63 21.67 -0.37
C GLU A 82 -9.95 20.77 -1.41
N GLU A 83 -8.61 20.74 -1.42
CA GLU A 83 -7.84 19.97 -2.41
C GLU A 83 -7.87 18.45 -2.18
N ALA A 84 -8.20 18.04 -0.99
CA ALA A 84 -8.19 16.61 -0.63
C ALA A 84 -9.26 16.31 0.42
N VAL A 85 -9.67 15.04 0.43
CA VAL A 85 -10.52 14.48 1.48
C VAL A 85 -9.81 13.27 2.07
N THR A 86 -9.74 13.19 3.38
CA THR A 86 -9.11 12.07 4.09
C THR A 86 -10.16 11.25 4.83
N LEU A 87 -10.27 9.97 4.47
CA LEU A 87 -10.93 8.94 5.25
C LEU A 87 -9.91 8.30 6.18
N ARG A 88 -10.25 8.20 7.46
CA ARG A 88 -9.49 7.49 8.48
C ARG A 88 -10.35 6.37 9.03
N ILE A 89 -9.87 5.13 8.92
CA ILE A 89 -10.54 3.94 9.45
C ILE A 89 -9.79 3.47 10.69
N TYR A 90 -10.53 3.19 11.76
CA TYR A 90 -9.97 2.73 13.02
C TYR A 90 -10.21 1.23 13.20
N LEU A 91 -9.12 0.50 13.44
CA LEU A 91 -9.16 -0.92 13.80
C LEU A 91 -8.47 -1.11 15.15
N ARG A 92 -8.93 -2.06 15.95
CA ARG A 92 -8.36 -2.34 17.26
C ARG A 92 -8.22 -3.84 17.50
N ASP A 93 -7.05 -4.24 17.99
CA ASP A 93 -6.84 -5.55 18.60
C ASP A 93 -7.11 -5.45 20.11
N SER A 94 -8.10 -6.17 20.58
CA SER A 94 -8.50 -6.15 21.98
C SER A 94 -7.51 -6.85 22.90
N LEU A 95 -6.73 -7.79 22.40
CA LEU A 95 -5.76 -8.55 23.18
C LEU A 95 -4.51 -7.71 23.48
N THR A 96 -3.90 -7.13 22.45
CA THR A 96 -2.69 -6.33 22.59
C THR A 96 -2.95 -4.88 22.94
N GLY A 97 -4.15 -4.38 22.63
CA GLY A 97 -4.50 -2.96 22.77
C GLY A 97 -3.94 -2.09 21.64
N ILE A 98 -3.38 -2.69 20.58
CA ILE A 98 -2.89 -1.95 19.41
C ILE A 98 -4.07 -1.40 18.62
N ILE A 99 -3.93 -0.15 18.17
CA ILE A 99 -4.89 0.55 17.31
C ILE A 99 -4.21 0.85 15.99
N LEU A 100 -4.90 0.56 14.88
CA LEU A 100 -4.50 0.98 13.54
C LEU A 100 -5.40 2.11 13.08
N GLU A 101 -4.80 3.15 12.52
CA GLU A 101 -5.49 4.20 11.79
C GLU A 101 -5.07 4.08 10.33
N LEU A 102 -5.96 3.58 9.49
CA LEU A 102 -5.74 3.48 8.05
C LEU A 102 -6.16 4.79 7.40
N LEU A 103 -5.23 5.50 6.80
CA LEU A 103 -5.46 6.79 6.16
C LEU A 103 -5.56 6.62 4.64
N TYR A 104 -6.61 7.21 4.07
CA TYR A 104 -6.89 7.27 2.63
C TYR A 104 -7.13 8.73 2.28
N THR A 105 -6.18 9.38 1.66
CA THR A 105 -6.37 10.74 1.19
C THR A 105 -6.58 10.76 -0.31
N ILE A 106 -7.72 11.28 -0.74
CA ILE A 106 -8.11 11.38 -2.15
C ILE A 106 -7.85 12.80 -2.62
N PHE A 107 -7.05 12.92 -3.67
CA PHE A 107 -6.83 14.16 -4.43
C PHE A 107 -7.65 14.07 -5.71
N SER A 108 -8.88 14.55 -5.68
CA SER A 108 -9.84 14.39 -6.78
C SER A 108 -9.39 15.06 -8.08
N GLU A 109 -8.73 16.23 -8.01
CA GLU A 109 -8.17 16.92 -9.18
C GLU A 109 -7.15 16.05 -9.95
N TYR A 110 -6.41 15.20 -9.22
CA TYR A 110 -5.37 14.35 -9.78
C TYR A 110 -5.81 12.90 -9.97
N GLY A 111 -7.00 12.51 -9.50
CA GLY A 111 -7.37 11.08 -9.51
C GLY A 111 -6.41 10.18 -8.72
N ALA A 112 -5.80 10.71 -7.67
CA ALA A 112 -4.78 10.02 -6.89
C ALA A 112 -5.25 9.72 -5.47
N ILE A 113 -4.83 8.57 -4.94
CA ILE A 113 -5.10 8.14 -3.56
C ILE A 113 -3.76 7.97 -2.83
N ALA A 114 -3.56 8.73 -1.75
CA ALA A 114 -2.44 8.53 -0.84
C ALA A 114 -2.84 7.62 0.33
N ARG A 115 -1.98 6.68 0.67
CA ARG A 115 -2.18 5.66 1.71
C ARG A 115 -1.05 5.72 2.72
N SER A 116 -1.40 5.68 3.99
CA SER A 116 -0.46 5.46 5.09
C SER A 116 -1.20 4.87 6.29
N VAL A 117 -0.45 4.36 7.26
CA VAL A 117 -1.01 3.75 8.48
C VAL A 117 -0.30 4.33 9.70
N CYS A 118 -1.06 4.73 10.70
CA CYS A 118 -0.54 5.03 12.02
C CYS A 118 -0.87 3.87 12.96
N ILE A 119 0.15 3.30 13.59
CA ILE A 119 0.05 2.16 14.50
C ILE A 119 0.30 2.70 15.90
N LYS A 120 -0.69 2.59 16.81
CA LYS A 120 -0.62 3.13 18.17
C LYS A 120 -0.65 2.01 19.18
N ASN A 121 0.23 2.03 20.15
CA ASN A 121 0.20 1.12 21.27
C ASN A 121 -0.59 1.76 22.44
N ALA A 122 -1.90 1.48 22.49
CA ALA A 122 -2.76 1.84 23.62
C ALA A 122 -2.88 0.70 24.66
N GLY A 123 -2.06 -0.33 24.51
CA GLY A 123 -1.95 -1.44 25.45
C GLY A 123 -1.03 -1.16 26.63
N LYS A 124 -0.73 -2.22 27.39
CA LYS A 124 0.12 -2.13 28.60
C LYS A 124 1.54 -2.70 28.38
N MET A 125 1.76 -3.40 27.28
CA MET A 125 3.01 -4.10 27.01
C MET A 125 3.62 -3.59 25.69
N PRO A 126 4.96 -3.56 25.57
CA PRO A 126 5.61 -3.31 24.30
C PRO A 126 5.33 -4.44 23.32
N VAL A 127 5.29 -4.11 22.03
CA VAL A 127 5.23 -5.05 20.92
C VAL A 127 6.31 -4.68 19.91
N HIS A 128 6.76 -5.63 19.12
CA HIS A 128 7.65 -5.39 18.00
C HIS A 128 6.86 -5.43 16.69
N LEU A 129 7.04 -4.43 15.85
CA LEU A 129 6.53 -4.42 14.49
C LEU A 129 7.56 -5.12 13.59
N LEU A 130 7.20 -6.25 13.02
CA LEU A 130 8.05 -7.00 12.07
C LEU A 130 7.67 -6.71 10.63
N THR A 131 6.42 -6.34 10.39
CA THR A 131 5.90 -5.88 9.10
C THR A 131 4.94 -4.72 9.33
N ALA A 132 5.08 -3.64 8.57
CA ALA A 132 4.21 -2.47 8.60
C ALA A 132 4.09 -1.86 7.21
N MET A 133 3.18 -2.40 6.39
CA MET A 133 2.95 -1.90 5.04
C MET A 133 2.13 -0.62 5.06
N SER A 134 2.44 0.29 4.16
CA SER A 134 1.70 1.55 3.98
C SER A 134 0.41 1.36 3.19
N LEU A 135 0.41 0.37 2.30
CA LEU A 135 -0.71 0.03 1.44
C LEU A 135 -0.81 -1.48 1.32
N SER A 136 -2.03 -1.99 1.39
CA SER A 136 -2.43 -3.32 0.94
C SER A 136 -3.65 -3.17 0.04
N LEU A 137 -3.72 -3.96 -1.04
CA LEU A 137 -4.83 -3.94 -1.99
C LEU A 137 -4.99 -5.33 -2.60
N ASP A 138 -6.16 -5.94 -2.41
CA ASP A 138 -6.51 -7.21 -3.04
C ASP A 138 -7.31 -6.97 -4.32
N LEU A 139 -6.75 -7.32 -5.47
CA LEU A 139 -7.36 -7.25 -6.79
C LEU A 139 -8.06 -8.56 -7.13
N PRO A 140 -9.15 -8.53 -7.94
CA PRO A 140 -10.01 -9.70 -8.15
C PRO A 140 -9.42 -10.78 -9.04
N ASP A 141 -8.35 -10.49 -9.77
CA ASP A 141 -7.75 -11.40 -10.74
C ASP A 141 -6.23 -11.20 -10.86
N LYS A 142 -5.56 -12.06 -11.62
CA LYS A 142 -4.12 -12.00 -11.90
C LYS A 142 -3.78 -11.49 -13.30
N ASP A 143 -4.76 -11.15 -14.12
CA ASP A 143 -4.58 -10.82 -15.54
C ASP A 143 -3.89 -9.48 -15.75
N TYR A 144 -2.76 -9.29 -15.06
CA TYR A 144 -1.93 -8.10 -15.12
C TYR A 144 -0.53 -8.41 -15.62
N ILE A 145 0.05 -7.41 -16.27
CA ILE A 145 1.48 -7.31 -16.51
C ILE A 145 2.05 -6.40 -15.44
N TRP A 146 3.00 -6.92 -14.69
CA TRP A 146 3.86 -6.15 -13.78
C TRP A 146 4.89 -5.38 -14.58
N MET A 147 4.95 -4.07 -14.41
CA MET A 147 5.96 -3.21 -15.01
C MET A 147 6.73 -2.48 -13.90
N GLN A 148 8.07 -2.51 -13.97
CA GLN A 148 8.97 -1.89 -13.01
C GLN A 148 10.11 -1.16 -13.70
N LEU A 149 10.77 -0.26 -12.97
CA LEU A 149 11.95 0.46 -13.41
C LEU A 149 13.17 -0.07 -12.64
N SER A 150 14.06 -0.75 -13.34
CA SER A 150 15.25 -1.36 -12.76
C SER A 150 16.49 -0.99 -13.55
N GLY A 151 17.65 -1.08 -12.93
CA GLY A 151 18.88 -0.77 -13.65
C GLY A 151 20.13 -1.04 -12.82
N ALA A 152 21.14 -0.25 -13.12
CA ALA A 152 22.40 -0.21 -12.42
C ALA A 152 22.98 1.20 -12.54
N TRP A 153 24.09 1.47 -11.89
CA TRP A 153 24.82 2.72 -12.05
C TRP A 153 25.11 3.04 -13.53
N ALA A 154 24.84 4.27 -13.93
CA ALA A 154 24.93 4.79 -15.29
C ALA A 154 23.99 4.12 -16.32
N ARG A 155 23.05 3.30 -15.89
CA ARG A 155 21.99 2.70 -16.72
C ARG A 155 20.75 2.41 -15.89
N GLU A 156 20.21 3.46 -15.25
CA GLU A 156 19.07 3.41 -14.37
C GLU A 156 17.74 3.36 -15.15
N ARG A 157 16.69 2.94 -14.47
CA ARG A 157 15.28 3.07 -14.90
C ARG A 157 14.91 2.38 -16.22
N HIS A 158 15.57 1.27 -16.54
CA HIS A 158 15.09 0.44 -17.64
C HIS A 158 13.76 -0.20 -17.30
N VAL A 159 12.81 -0.09 -18.22
CA VAL A 159 11.50 -0.74 -18.09
C VAL A 159 11.67 -2.25 -18.17
N LYS A 160 11.16 -2.95 -17.18
CA LYS A 160 11.05 -4.41 -17.12
C LYS A 160 9.60 -4.80 -16.96
N MET A 161 9.17 -5.79 -17.74
CA MET A 161 7.81 -6.29 -17.71
C MET A 161 7.78 -7.80 -17.55
N ARG A 162 6.77 -8.30 -16.83
CA ARG A 162 6.47 -9.73 -16.70
C ARG A 162 4.99 -9.94 -16.42
N THR A 163 4.44 -11.02 -16.91
CA THR A 163 3.08 -11.46 -16.53
C THR A 163 3.10 -11.93 -15.07
N LEU A 164 2.05 -11.61 -14.33
CA LEU A 164 1.86 -12.16 -12.99
C LEU A 164 1.44 -13.63 -13.10
N GLU A 165 2.07 -14.45 -12.29
CA GLU A 165 1.75 -15.87 -12.12
C GLU A 165 1.66 -16.17 -10.62
N GLN A 166 1.11 -17.33 -10.26
CA GLN A 166 0.99 -17.77 -8.87
C GLN A 166 2.33 -17.68 -8.14
N GLY A 167 2.33 -17.05 -6.97
CA GLY A 167 3.51 -16.78 -6.15
C GLY A 167 3.79 -15.29 -6.02
N ILE A 168 4.99 -14.94 -5.57
CA ILE A 168 5.38 -13.56 -5.26
C ILE A 168 6.27 -12.98 -6.35
N THR A 169 5.89 -11.82 -6.87
CA THR A 169 6.73 -10.94 -7.68
C THR A 169 7.01 -9.67 -6.88
N ALA A 170 8.27 -9.30 -6.72
CA ALA A 170 8.64 -8.15 -5.91
C ALA A 170 9.79 -7.32 -6.51
N ILE A 171 9.84 -6.05 -6.09
CA ILE A 171 11.01 -5.17 -6.15
C ILE A 171 11.27 -4.64 -4.75
N ASP A 172 12.54 -4.52 -4.39
CA ASP A 172 12.93 -4.08 -3.06
C ASP A 172 14.30 -3.41 -3.01
N SER A 173 14.63 -2.86 -1.86
CA SER A 173 15.98 -2.45 -1.50
C SER A 173 16.24 -2.74 -0.02
N MET A 174 17.45 -3.24 0.26
CA MET A 174 18.00 -3.45 1.60
C MET A 174 19.30 -2.66 1.80
N ARG A 175 19.54 -1.63 1.01
CA ARG A 175 20.80 -0.86 0.96
C ARG A 175 20.85 0.32 1.92
N GLY A 176 19.84 0.50 2.78
CA GLY A 176 19.67 1.70 3.60
C GLY A 176 19.03 2.87 2.83
N HIS A 177 18.84 2.74 1.55
CA HIS A 177 18.17 3.71 0.67
C HIS A 177 17.49 3.01 -0.51
N SER A 178 16.50 3.68 -1.14
CA SER A 178 16.01 3.28 -2.45
C SER A 178 17.15 3.42 -3.45
N SER A 179 17.46 2.36 -4.20
CA SER A 179 18.69 2.31 -4.98
C SER A 179 18.48 2.65 -6.46
N HIS A 180 19.59 2.81 -7.18
CA HIS A 180 19.61 2.89 -8.63
C HIS A 180 19.23 1.57 -9.32
N GLU A 181 19.23 0.46 -8.57
CA GLU A 181 18.86 -0.86 -9.11
C GLU A 181 17.35 -1.04 -9.21
N GLN A 182 16.60 -0.52 -8.22
CA GLN A 182 15.14 -0.61 -8.17
C GLN A 182 14.55 0.75 -7.77
N ASN A 183 13.61 1.24 -8.56
CA ASN A 183 12.83 2.40 -8.16
C ASN A 183 11.68 1.97 -7.24
N PRO A 184 11.31 2.78 -6.22
CA PRO A 184 10.13 2.54 -5.40
C PRO A 184 8.83 2.88 -6.17
N PHE A 185 8.70 2.31 -7.36
CA PHE A 185 7.62 2.55 -8.31
C PHE A 185 7.31 1.28 -9.12
N MET A 186 6.03 0.98 -9.28
CA MET A 186 5.54 -0.16 -10.02
C MET A 186 4.20 0.14 -10.68
N VAL A 187 3.92 -0.50 -11.80
CA VAL A 187 2.65 -0.42 -12.50
C VAL A 187 2.10 -1.83 -12.74
N LEU A 188 0.80 -1.99 -12.50
CA LEU A 188 0.02 -3.09 -13.04
C LEU A 188 -0.76 -2.57 -14.25
N LYS A 189 -0.64 -3.24 -15.38
CA LYS A 189 -1.40 -2.90 -16.58
C LYS A 189 -2.05 -4.15 -17.17
N ARG A 190 -3.16 -3.99 -17.86
CA ARG A 190 -3.74 -5.09 -18.65
C ARG A 190 -2.85 -5.43 -19.85
N LYS A 191 -2.99 -6.62 -20.38
CA LYS A 191 -2.17 -7.11 -21.49
C LYS A 191 -2.23 -6.22 -22.73
N ASN A 192 -3.39 -5.66 -23.01
CA ASN A 192 -3.67 -4.79 -24.17
C ASN A 192 -3.50 -3.29 -23.88
N THR A 193 -3.04 -2.92 -22.68
CA THR A 193 -2.77 -1.51 -22.35
C THR A 193 -1.49 -1.05 -23.04
N ASP A 194 -1.56 0.11 -23.69
CA ASP A 194 -0.44 0.82 -24.29
C ASP A 194 -0.31 2.25 -23.72
N GLU A 195 0.33 3.16 -24.43
CA GLU A 195 0.54 4.53 -23.96
C GLU A 195 -0.74 5.37 -23.94
N VAL A 196 -1.76 5.05 -24.75
CA VAL A 196 -2.93 5.91 -24.97
C VAL A 196 -4.26 5.24 -24.66
N MET A 197 -4.27 3.95 -24.36
CA MET A 197 -5.50 3.22 -24.06
C MET A 197 -5.26 2.05 -23.10
N GLY A 198 -6.32 1.65 -22.39
CA GLY A 198 -6.35 0.50 -21.51
C GLY A 198 -6.05 0.84 -20.05
N GLU A 199 -6.32 -0.13 -19.19
CA GLU A 199 -6.24 0.01 -17.73
C GLU A 199 -4.79 -0.09 -17.23
N ALA A 200 -4.40 0.87 -16.40
CA ALA A 200 -3.13 0.88 -15.68
C ALA A 200 -3.33 1.39 -14.23
N ILE A 201 -2.67 0.75 -13.28
CA ILE A 201 -2.64 1.15 -11.87
C ILE A 201 -1.18 1.38 -11.49
N GLY A 202 -0.80 2.62 -11.25
CA GLY A 202 0.55 2.97 -10.80
C GLY A 202 0.62 3.03 -9.27
N PHE A 203 1.72 2.52 -8.71
CA PHE A 203 2.02 2.57 -7.29
C PHE A 203 3.38 3.22 -7.09
N SER A 204 3.44 4.23 -6.24
CA SER A 204 4.68 4.91 -5.89
C SER A 204 4.82 4.99 -4.38
N PHE A 205 5.99 4.67 -3.87
CA PHE A 205 6.30 4.75 -2.46
C PHE A 205 7.15 5.98 -2.18
N ILE A 206 6.61 6.93 -1.40
CA ILE A 206 7.25 8.21 -1.07
C ILE A 206 8.20 7.99 0.11
N TYR A 207 9.27 7.26 -0.15
CA TYR A 207 10.25 6.93 0.86
C TYR A 207 11.61 6.68 0.23
N SER A 208 12.68 7.11 0.88
CA SER A 208 14.04 6.95 0.38
C SER A 208 14.84 5.85 1.07
N GLY A 209 14.26 5.17 2.06
CA GLY A 209 14.90 4.07 2.79
C GLY A 209 14.68 2.70 2.14
N ASN A 210 14.89 1.64 2.92
CA ASN A 210 14.62 0.27 2.51
C ASN A 210 13.13 0.09 2.24
N PHE A 211 12.78 -0.43 1.09
CA PHE A 211 11.39 -0.60 0.68
C PHE A 211 11.15 -1.97 0.06
N ARG A 212 9.87 -2.39 0.06
CA ARG A 212 9.38 -3.51 -0.73
C ARG A 212 8.03 -3.15 -1.36
N ILE A 213 7.91 -3.44 -2.65
CA ILE A 213 6.64 -3.46 -3.38
C ILE A 213 6.50 -4.86 -3.95
N GLN A 214 5.41 -5.53 -3.64
CA GLN A 214 5.19 -6.89 -4.12
C GLN A 214 3.76 -7.13 -4.55
N ALA A 215 3.59 -8.08 -5.48
CA ALA A 215 2.34 -8.70 -5.85
C ALA A 215 2.42 -10.19 -5.51
N GLU A 216 1.47 -10.68 -4.75
CA GLU A 216 1.27 -12.10 -4.49
C GLU A 216 -0.01 -12.57 -5.17
N VAL A 217 0.12 -13.55 -6.06
CA VAL A 217 -1.01 -14.23 -6.70
C VAL A 217 -1.25 -15.53 -5.97
N ASP A 218 -2.45 -15.70 -5.43
CA ASP A 218 -2.84 -16.88 -4.68
C ASP A 218 -3.39 -18.01 -5.58
N THR A 219 -3.82 -19.10 -4.97
CA THR A 219 -4.37 -20.28 -5.64
C THR A 219 -5.75 -20.04 -6.28
N HIS A 220 -6.38 -18.90 -5.99
CA HIS A 220 -7.68 -18.48 -6.53
C HIS A 220 -7.53 -17.35 -7.55
N ASP A 221 -6.30 -17.11 -8.03
CA ASP A 221 -5.95 -16.04 -8.96
C ASP A 221 -6.24 -14.61 -8.43
N ILE A 222 -6.36 -14.46 -7.09
CA ILE A 222 -6.46 -13.14 -6.46
C ILE A 222 -5.06 -12.56 -6.35
N THR A 223 -4.90 -11.30 -6.69
CA THR A 223 -3.63 -10.60 -6.58
C THR A 223 -3.63 -9.65 -5.38
N ARG A 224 -2.76 -9.89 -4.42
CA ARG A 224 -2.49 -8.98 -3.31
C ARG A 224 -1.29 -8.11 -3.60
N ILE A 225 -1.48 -6.79 -3.57
CA ILE A 225 -0.39 -5.81 -3.66
C ILE A 225 -0.10 -5.30 -2.27
N THR A 226 1.19 -5.28 -1.89
CA THR A 226 1.65 -4.58 -0.69
C THR A 226 2.79 -3.64 -1.02
N VAL A 227 2.78 -2.46 -0.39
CA VAL A 227 3.78 -1.41 -0.55
C VAL A 227 4.17 -0.89 0.82
N GLY A 228 5.45 -0.91 1.16
CA GLY A 228 5.89 -0.43 2.46
C GLY A 228 7.39 -0.51 2.70
N ILE A 229 7.77 -0.34 3.96
CA ILE A 229 9.14 -0.57 4.42
C ILE A 229 9.48 -2.05 4.20
N ASN A 230 10.71 -2.33 3.76
CA ASN A 230 11.17 -3.70 3.59
C ASN A 230 11.17 -4.41 4.95
N PRO A 231 10.41 -5.52 5.11
CA PRO A 231 10.33 -6.23 6.38
C PRO A 231 11.60 -7.01 6.72
N ASP A 232 12.45 -7.31 5.72
CA ASP A 232 13.68 -8.02 5.96
C ASP A 232 14.66 -7.14 6.76
N GLY A 233 14.90 -7.53 8.00
CA GLY A 233 15.71 -6.75 8.95
C GLY A 233 14.97 -5.58 9.61
N PHE A 234 13.68 -5.43 9.39
CA PHE A 234 12.86 -4.46 10.11
C PHE A 234 12.35 -5.06 11.43
N ASP A 235 12.67 -4.40 12.52
CA ASP A 235 12.20 -4.72 13.87
C ASP A 235 12.11 -3.40 14.65
N TRP A 236 10.87 -2.99 14.96
CA TRP A 236 10.61 -1.75 15.67
C TRP A 236 9.87 -2.01 16.97
N GLU A 237 10.54 -1.78 18.12
CA GLU A 237 9.88 -1.83 19.43
C GLU A 237 8.91 -0.65 19.55
N LEU A 238 7.63 -0.93 19.75
CA LEU A 238 6.57 0.05 19.98
C LEU A 238 6.09 -0.06 21.43
N LYS A 239 6.52 0.88 22.28
CA LYS A 239 6.20 0.91 23.72
C LYS A 239 4.77 1.42 23.95
N PRO A 240 4.18 1.11 25.14
CA PRO A 240 2.91 1.70 25.54
C PRO A 240 2.90 3.22 25.45
N GLY A 241 1.88 3.78 24.81
CA GLY A 241 1.74 5.22 24.58
C GLY A 241 2.47 5.77 23.33
N GLU A 242 3.34 4.98 22.69
CA GLU A 242 4.01 5.37 21.46
C GLU A 242 3.17 5.08 20.22
N ASN A 243 3.53 5.75 19.13
CA ASN A 243 2.98 5.48 17.81
C ASN A 243 4.09 5.31 16.77
N PHE A 244 3.79 4.56 15.72
CA PHE A 244 4.60 4.38 14.53
C PHE A 244 3.81 4.82 13.31
N GLN A 245 4.35 5.75 12.52
CA GLN A 245 3.75 6.21 11.26
C GLN A 245 4.48 5.55 10.09
N THR A 246 3.77 4.83 9.25
CA THR A 246 4.35 4.31 8.00
C THR A 246 4.60 5.46 7.02
N PRO A 247 5.61 5.36 6.14
CA PRO A 247 5.73 6.26 5.00
C PRO A 247 4.50 6.20 4.08
N GLU A 248 4.41 7.13 3.15
CA GLU A 248 3.25 7.23 2.26
C GLU A 248 3.43 6.43 0.97
N ALA A 249 2.39 5.71 0.57
CA ALA A 249 2.23 5.13 -0.75
C ALA A 249 1.17 5.93 -1.53
N VAL A 250 1.41 6.17 -2.81
CA VAL A 250 0.46 6.86 -3.70
C VAL A 250 0.07 5.92 -4.82
N MET A 251 -1.24 5.83 -5.05
CA MET A 251 -1.83 5.03 -6.12
C MET A 251 -2.56 5.94 -7.11
N VAL A 252 -2.38 5.67 -8.39
CA VAL A 252 -3.08 6.34 -9.51
C VAL A 252 -3.66 5.28 -10.42
N TYR A 253 -4.93 5.42 -10.77
CA TYR A 253 -5.61 4.60 -11.76
C TYR A 253 -5.84 5.39 -13.05
N SER A 254 -5.66 4.76 -14.19
CA SER A 254 -6.02 5.29 -15.52
C SER A 254 -6.67 4.18 -16.35
N ASP A 255 -7.68 4.53 -17.11
CA ASP A 255 -8.28 3.71 -18.18
C ASP A 255 -7.88 4.18 -19.59
N ASN A 256 -7.06 5.24 -19.65
CA ASN A 256 -6.54 5.86 -20.87
C ASN A 256 -5.03 5.63 -21.05
N GLY A 257 -4.56 4.47 -20.62
CA GLY A 257 -3.19 4.01 -20.87
C GLY A 257 -2.14 4.55 -19.89
N LEU A 258 -0.88 4.21 -20.21
CA LEU A 258 0.27 4.50 -19.37
C LEU A 258 0.61 5.99 -19.31
N ASN A 259 0.38 6.72 -20.42
CA ASN A 259 0.73 8.13 -20.48
C ASN A 259 -0.10 8.98 -19.54
N GLU A 260 -1.43 8.78 -19.46
CA GLU A 260 -2.28 9.51 -18.52
C GLU A 260 -1.88 9.20 -17.06
N MET A 261 -1.69 7.94 -16.71
CA MET A 261 -1.23 7.53 -15.39
C MET A 261 0.10 8.21 -15.03
N SER A 262 1.08 8.19 -15.95
CA SER A 262 2.39 8.81 -15.76
C SER A 262 2.32 10.33 -15.60
N GLN A 263 1.55 11.01 -16.45
CA GLN A 263 1.36 12.46 -16.36
C GLN A 263 0.64 12.88 -15.08
N THR A 264 -0.27 12.06 -14.59
CA THR A 264 -0.93 12.29 -13.30
C THR A 264 0.09 12.32 -12.16
N PHE A 265 0.99 11.35 -12.09
CA PHE A 265 2.10 11.36 -11.12
C PHE A 265 2.99 12.60 -11.29
N HIS A 266 3.37 12.94 -12.53
CA HIS A 266 4.21 14.11 -12.79
C HIS A 266 3.56 15.42 -12.31
N LYS A 267 2.28 15.63 -12.62
CA LYS A 267 1.53 16.81 -12.18
C LYS A 267 1.41 16.85 -10.65
N LEU A 268 1.02 15.74 -10.05
CA LEU A 268 0.87 15.62 -8.60
C LEU A 268 2.20 15.93 -7.89
N TYR A 269 3.30 15.32 -8.31
CA TYR A 269 4.59 15.50 -7.65
C TYR A 269 5.17 16.89 -7.86
N ALA A 270 5.05 17.44 -9.06
CA ALA A 270 5.49 18.80 -9.33
C ALA A 270 4.75 19.85 -8.47
N LYS A 271 3.48 19.61 -8.15
CA LYS A 271 2.64 20.56 -7.43
C LYS A 271 2.49 20.24 -5.94
N ARG A 272 2.51 18.96 -5.55
CA ARG A 272 2.13 18.51 -4.19
C ARG A 272 3.20 17.66 -3.47
N LEU A 273 4.38 17.43 -4.07
CA LEU A 273 5.51 16.79 -3.40
C LEU A 273 6.70 17.73 -3.29
N VAL A 274 7.09 18.36 -4.39
CA VAL A 274 8.17 19.36 -4.41
C VAL A 274 7.70 20.62 -3.69
N ARG A 275 8.56 21.20 -2.85
CA ARG A 275 8.21 22.35 -1.98
C ARG A 275 9.14 23.54 -2.17
N GLY A 276 8.61 24.73 -1.85
CA GLY A 276 9.36 25.97 -1.79
C GLY A 276 10.00 26.34 -3.14
N TYR A 277 11.20 26.91 -3.08
CA TYR A 277 11.94 27.38 -4.25
C TYR A 277 12.04 26.35 -5.39
N TRP A 278 12.17 25.06 -5.06
CA TRP A 278 12.33 23.99 -6.05
C TRP A 278 11.05 23.70 -6.87
N ARG A 279 9.88 24.02 -6.32
CA ARG A 279 8.60 23.87 -7.01
C ARG A 279 8.43 24.93 -8.10
N ASP A 280 8.81 26.16 -7.79
CA ASP A 280 8.54 27.32 -8.64
C ASP A 280 9.71 27.66 -9.56
N ARG A 281 10.81 26.91 -9.46
CA ARG A 281 12.00 27.05 -10.29
C ARG A 281 11.70 26.62 -11.72
N SER A 282 11.98 27.52 -12.69
CA SER A 282 12.06 27.18 -14.10
C SER A 282 13.17 26.14 -14.33
N ARG A 283 12.86 25.07 -15.04
CA ARG A 283 13.83 24.04 -15.45
C ARG A 283 14.39 24.37 -16.81
#